data_1692efb1e55ffc294fbe5c4a20999970
#
_entry.id   1692efb1e55ffc294fbe5c4a20999970
#
_cell.length_a   1.000
_cell.length_b   1.000
_cell.length_c   1.000
_cell.angle_alpha   90.00
_cell.angle_beta   90.00
_cell.angle_gamma   90.00
#
_symmetry.space_group_name_H-M   'P 1'
#
loop_
_entity.id
_entity.type
_entity.pdbx_description
1 polymer ?
#
loop_
_entity_poly.entity_id
_entity_poly.type
_entity_poly.pdbx_seq_one_letter_code
_entity_poly.pdbx_strand_id
1 'polypeptide(L)'
;MLEVESLAFGFPGRTIGRDVSFSLSDGEVMCVLGPNGGGKTTLFRTVLGLLAKHSGSIALEGQSIETLSRSEIARLIGYVPQGHSGYFAYTVRDFVLMGRTAHLGIFSSPSKKDFDVADRALASLGMAQLAERPITEVSGGERQLALVARALAQEPRLLVLDEPTANLDFGNQVRVLERIAGLARTGISILFSSHAPDHAFLCAQRALLLAEGRALEIGAPREVIRADTLQRLYGVSVQVLPLAGGGHTCLPAIGH
;
A
#
# COMPACT_ATOMS: atom_id res chain seq x y z
N MET A 1 4.24 -6.11 14.38
CA MET A 1 3.47 -6.46 13.15
C MET A 1 4.36 -6.93 12.00
N LEU A 2 5.10 -6.07 11.31
CA LEU A 2 6.05 -6.41 10.25
C LEU A 2 7.44 -5.94 10.63
N GLU A 3 8.46 -6.80 10.49
CA GLU A 3 9.87 -6.49 10.72
C GLU A 3 10.67 -6.91 9.49
N VAL A 4 11.52 -6.02 9.02
CA VAL A 4 12.41 -6.22 7.87
C VAL A 4 13.80 -5.79 8.29
N GLU A 5 14.79 -6.70 8.19
CA GLU A 5 16.15 -6.45 8.63
C GLU A 5 17.17 -6.77 7.54
N SER A 6 18.03 -5.81 7.25
CA SER A 6 19.13 -5.87 6.28
C SER A 6 18.75 -6.56 4.95
N LEU A 7 17.50 -6.26 4.47
CA LEU A 7 16.92 -6.92 3.32
C LEU A 7 17.65 -6.55 2.04
N ALA A 8 18.10 -7.55 1.29
CA ALA A 8 18.47 -7.42 -0.11
C ALA A 8 17.40 -8.11 -0.98
N PHE A 9 16.95 -7.41 -2.03
CA PHE A 9 15.84 -7.84 -2.86
C PHE A 9 16.07 -7.51 -4.34
N GLY A 10 15.37 -8.25 -5.22
CA GLY A 10 15.50 -8.08 -6.66
C GLY A 10 14.93 -9.25 -7.43
N PHE A 11 15.39 -9.39 -8.66
CA PHE A 11 15.07 -10.52 -9.53
C PHE A 11 16.24 -11.50 -9.57
N PRO A 12 16.04 -12.75 -9.99
CA PRO A 12 17.14 -13.69 -10.17
C PRO A 12 18.28 -13.07 -10.98
N GLY A 13 19.50 -13.07 -10.41
CA GLY A 13 20.69 -12.48 -11.04
C GLY A 13 20.78 -10.95 -11.03
N ARG A 14 19.76 -10.22 -10.54
CA ARG A 14 19.77 -8.76 -10.49
C ARG A 14 19.27 -8.22 -9.15
N THR A 15 20.16 -7.72 -8.31
CA THR A 15 19.79 -7.03 -7.08
C THR A 15 19.26 -5.63 -7.40
N ILE A 16 18.09 -5.29 -6.86
CA ILE A 16 17.46 -3.97 -7.00
C ILE A 16 17.71 -3.14 -5.74
N GLY A 17 17.62 -3.75 -4.56
CA GLY A 17 17.88 -3.06 -3.30
C GLY A 17 18.69 -3.88 -2.32
N ARG A 18 19.36 -3.18 -1.38
CA ARG A 18 20.24 -3.78 -0.37
C ARG A 18 20.14 -3.01 0.94
N ASP A 19 20.32 -3.76 2.02
CA ASP A 19 20.41 -3.22 3.38
C ASP A 19 19.24 -2.34 3.77
N VAL A 20 18.04 -2.78 3.42
CA VAL A 20 16.80 -2.10 3.78
C VAL A 20 16.26 -2.70 5.06
N SER A 21 16.17 -1.87 6.12
CA SER A 21 15.65 -2.27 7.42
C SER A 21 14.55 -1.30 7.84
N PHE A 22 13.39 -1.82 8.25
CA PHE A 22 12.29 -1.07 8.83
C PHE A 22 11.35 -1.98 9.60
N SER A 23 10.55 -1.41 10.47
CA SER A 23 9.46 -2.09 11.15
C SER A 23 8.16 -1.33 10.96
N LEU A 24 7.04 -2.02 11.03
CA LEU A 24 5.70 -1.44 11.02
C LEU A 24 4.93 -1.98 12.22
N SER A 25 4.39 -1.09 13.05
CA SER A 25 3.60 -1.44 14.23
C SER A 25 2.15 -1.74 13.88
N ASP A 26 1.39 -2.31 14.83
CA ASP A 26 -0.05 -2.53 14.67
C ASP A 26 -0.79 -1.20 14.52
N GLY A 27 -1.67 -1.12 13.52
CA GLY A 27 -2.45 0.09 13.22
C GLY A 27 -1.64 1.28 12.70
N GLU A 28 -0.36 1.10 12.40
CA GLU A 28 0.50 2.14 11.84
C GLU A 28 0.33 2.24 10.32
N VAL A 29 0.37 3.49 9.80
CA VAL A 29 0.49 3.76 8.37
C VAL A 29 1.91 4.21 8.05
N MET A 30 2.59 3.47 7.20
CA MET A 30 3.92 3.84 6.68
C MET A 30 3.86 4.07 5.17
N CYS A 31 4.42 5.20 4.73
CA CYS A 31 4.61 5.52 3.32
C CYS A 31 6.03 5.18 2.87
N VAL A 32 6.17 4.34 1.84
CA VAL A 32 7.45 4.16 1.12
C VAL A 32 7.50 5.17 -0.01
N LEU A 33 8.27 6.24 0.19
CA LEU A 33 8.39 7.35 -0.74
C LEU A 33 9.64 7.20 -1.60
N GLY A 34 9.51 7.40 -2.91
CA GLY A 34 10.65 7.35 -3.82
C GLY A 34 10.26 7.49 -5.29
N PRO A 35 11.23 7.74 -6.18
CA PRO A 35 10.98 7.91 -7.60
C PRO A 35 10.47 6.61 -8.26
N ASN A 36 9.92 6.75 -9.47
CA ASN A 36 9.59 5.60 -10.30
C ASN A 36 10.87 4.82 -10.62
N GLY A 37 10.78 3.49 -10.55
CA GLY A 37 11.97 2.64 -10.72
C GLY A 37 12.87 2.53 -9.47
N GLY A 38 12.58 3.23 -8.36
CA GLY A 38 13.36 3.21 -7.12
C GLY A 38 13.31 1.90 -6.34
N GLY A 39 12.57 0.88 -6.81
CA GLY A 39 12.51 -0.44 -6.19
C GLY A 39 11.30 -0.68 -5.27
N LYS A 40 10.37 0.28 -5.11
CA LYS A 40 9.20 0.18 -4.20
C LYS A 40 8.35 -1.08 -4.45
N THR A 41 7.91 -1.29 -5.68
CA THR A 41 7.13 -2.49 -6.06
C THR A 41 7.91 -3.79 -5.84
N THR A 42 9.22 -3.79 -6.12
CA THR A 42 10.07 -4.96 -5.90
C THR A 42 10.22 -5.26 -4.41
N LEU A 43 10.42 -4.23 -3.58
CA LEU A 43 10.42 -4.34 -2.11
C LEU A 43 9.09 -4.96 -1.63
N PHE A 44 7.95 -4.42 -2.07
CA PHE A 44 6.63 -4.93 -1.68
C PHE A 44 6.43 -6.39 -2.09
N ARG A 45 6.77 -6.75 -3.33
CA ARG A 45 6.67 -8.15 -3.78
C ARG A 45 7.56 -9.09 -2.98
N THR A 46 8.71 -8.61 -2.51
CA THR A 46 9.60 -9.41 -1.65
C THR A 46 9.01 -9.55 -0.25
N VAL A 47 8.48 -8.48 0.34
CA VAL A 47 7.77 -8.51 1.64
C VAL A 47 6.55 -9.43 1.60
N LEU A 48 5.87 -9.53 0.45
CA LEU A 48 4.72 -10.43 0.23
C LEU A 48 5.11 -11.89 -0.04
N GLY A 49 6.41 -12.21 -0.09
CA GLY A 49 6.89 -13.55 -0.47
C GLY A 49 6.63 -13.90 -1.94
N LEU A 50 6.26 -12.93 -2.80
CA LEU A 50 6.05 -13.11 -4.23
C LEU A 50 7.38 -13.13 -5.00
N LEU A 51 8.42 -12.52 -4.46
CA LEU A 51 9.80 -12.60 -4.92
C LEU A 51 10.68 -13.11 -3.78
N ALA A 52 11.61 -13.99 -4.10
CA ALA A 52 12.59 -14.44 -3.13
C ALA A 52 13.52 -13.29 -2.72
N LYS A 53 13.77 -13.14 -1.42
CA LYS A 53 14.82 -12.24 -0.95
C LYS A 53 16.20 -12.76 -1.31
N HIS A 54 17.16 -11.88 -1.48
CA HIS A 54 18.55 -12.26 -1.71
C HIS A 54 19.29 -12.49 -0.38
N SER A 55 19.01 -11.66 0.64
CA SER A 55 19.52 -11.80 2.02
C SER A 55 18.67 -10.98 2.99
N GLY A 56 18.98 -11.03 4.28
CA GLY A 56 18.23 -10.38 5.35
C GLY A 56 17.07 -11.22 5.87
N SER A 57 16.21 -10.64 6.68
CA SER A 57 15.03 -11.30 7.25
C SER A 57 13.76 -10.48 7.07
N ILE A 58 12.63 -11.18 6.98
CA ILE A 58 11.29 -10.61 7.01
C ILE A 58 10.48 -11.43 7.99
N ALA A 59 9.94 -10.78 9.02
CA ALA A 59 9.04 -11.41 9.98
C ALA A 59 7.68 -10.71 9.98
N LEU A 60 6.62 -11.50 10.03
CA LEU A 60 5.23 -11.08 10.12
C LEU A 60 4.62 -11.69 11.37
N GLU A 61 4.08 -10.88 12.28
CA GLU A 61 3.59 -11.32 13.59
C GLU A 61 4.64 -12.14 14.39
N GLY A 62 5.92 -11.76 14.27
CA GLY A 62 7.04 -12.46 14.92
C GLY A 62 7.43 -13.78 14.25
N GLN A 63 6.80 -14.18 13.14
CA GLN A 63 7.13 -15.39 12.39
C GLN A 63 7.88 -15.06 11.10
N SER A 64 8.92 -15.81 10.78
CA SER A 64 9.62 -15.63 9.49
C SER A 64 8.67 -15.94 8.34
N ILE A 65 8.61 -15.04 7.34
CA ILE A 65 7.76 -15.21 6.17
C ILE A 65 8.08 -16.50 5.38
N GLU A 66 9.30 -16.99 5.49
CA GLU A 66 9.75 -18.22 4.82
C GLU A 66 9.14 -19.49 5.43
N THR A 67 8.67 -19.42 6.69
CA THR A 67 7.99 -20.55 7.37
C THR A 67 6.49 -20.57 7.11
N LEU A 68 5.93 -19.48 6.58
CA LEU A 68 4.51 -19.35 6.29
C LEU A 68 4.20 -19.89 4.89
N SER A 69 3.11 -20.63 4.77
CA SER A 69 2.54 -20.99 3.48
C SER A 69 1.97 -19.76 2.76
N ARG A 70 1.85 -19.83 1.44
CA ARG A 70 1.23 -18.75 0.64
C ARG A 70 -0.20 -18.42 1.09
N SER A 71 -0.95 -19.43 1.55
CA SER A 71 -2.30 -19.24 2.07
C SER A 71 -2.29 -18.47 3.39
N GLU A 72 -1.35 -18.75 4.29
CA GLU A 72 -1.19 -18.03 5.56
C GLU A 72 -0.79 -16.57 5.30
N ILE A 73 0.18 -16.33 4.43
CA ILE A 73 0.56 -14.97 4.03
C ILE A 73 -0.65 -14.22 3.44
N ALA A 74 -1.41 -14.86 2.54
CA ALA A 74 -2.59 -14.25 1.91
C ALA A 74 -3.74 -13.97 2.88
N ARG A 75 -3.81 -14.62 4.04
CA ARG A 75 -4.77 -14.29 5.10
C ARG A 75 -4.28 -13.14 5.98
N LEU A 76 -2.98 -12.97 6.12
CA LEU A 76 -2.39 -11.94 6.96
C LEU A 76 -2.18 -10.62 6.20
N ILE A 77 -1.88 -10.69 4.90
CA ILE A 77 -1.55 -9.51 4.08
C ILE A 77 -2.53 -9.39 2.91
N GLY A 78 -3.27 -8.27 2.86
CA GLY A 78 -4.01 -7.85 1.67
C GLY A 78 -3.09 -7.03 0.75
N TYR A 79 -3.09 -7.31 -0.54
CA TYR A 79 -2.26 -6.61 -1.50
C TYR A 79 -3.08 -5.93 -2.61
N VAL A 80 -2.80 -4.65 -2.84
CA VAL A 80 -3.32 -3.88 -3.96
C VAL A 80 -2.15 -3.49 -4.86
N PRO A 81 -2.00 -4.10 -6.04
CA PRO A 81 -0.90 -3.81 -6.97
C PRO A 81 -1.10 -2.47 -7.69
N GLN A 82 0.01 -1.90 -8.15
CA GLN A 82 0.01 -0.78 -9.08
C GLN A 82 -0.59 -1.21 -10.42
N GLY A 83 -1.72 -0.69 -10.76
CA GLY A 83 -2.41 -1.01 -12.01
C GLY A 83 -3.08 -2.39 -12.02
N HIS A 84 -4.28 -2.41 -12.53
CA HIS A 84 -5.05 -3.62 -12.78
C HIS A 84 -5.66 -3.50 -14.17
N SER A 85 -5.38 -4.44 -15.05
CA SER A 85 -5.93 -4.52 -16.40
C SER A 85 -6.84 -5.74 -16.51
N GLY A 86 -7.90 -5.63 -17.34
CA GLY A 86 -8.77 -6.76 -17.63
C GLY A 86 -9.88 -6.96 -16.59
N TYR A 87 -10.75 -5.96 -16.45
CA TYR A 87 -11.99 -6.14 -15.69
C TYR A 87 -13.04 -6.85 -16.57
N PHE A 88 -13.57 -7.95 -16.07
CA PHE A 88 -14.81 -8.53 -16.57
C PHE A 88 -15.99 -7.77 -15.96
N ALA A 89 -17.17 -7.84 -16.59
CA ALA A 89 -18.37 -7.13 -16.12
C ALA A 89 -19.02 -7.80 -14.88
N TYR A 90 -18.21 -8.10 -13.87
CA TYR A 90 -18.71 -8.53 -12.55
C TYR A 90 -19.30 -7.34 -11.81
N THR A 91 -20.23 -7.60 -10.89
CA THR A 91 -20.65 -6.56 -9.95
C THR A 91 -19.48 -6.16 -9.04
N VAL A 92 -19.50 -4.95 -8.48
CA VAL A 92 -18.51 -4.52 -7.50
C VAL A 92 -18.47 -5.48 -6.31
N ARG A 93 -19.63 -5.98 -5.86
CA ARG A 93 -19.72 -6.99 -4.78
C ARG A 93 -19.01 -8.28 -5.16
N ASP A 94 -19.28 -8.85 -6.35
CA ASP A 94 -18.65 -10.09 -6.80
C ASP A 94 -17.13 -9.92 -6.92
N PHE A 95 -16.68 -8.76 -7.41
CA PHE A 95 -15.26 -8.43 -7.49
C PHE A 95 -14.60 -8.38 -6.10
N VAL A 96 -15.27 -7.79 -5.10
CA VAL A 96 -14.79 -7.76 -3.71
C VAL A 96 -14.82 -9.14 -3.07
N LEU A 97 -15.86 -9.95 -3.36
CA LEU A 97 -16.01 -11.31 -2.88
C LEU A 97 -14.84 -12.22 -3.31
N MET A 98 -14.18 -11.95 -4.45
CA MET A 98 -12.96 -12.66 -4.85
C MET A 98 -11.83 -12.56 -3.81
N GLY A 99 -11.84 -11.54 -2.94
CA GLY A 99 -10.94 -11.44 -1.79
C GLY A 99 -11.08 -12.59 -0.80
N ARG A 100 -12.23 -13.26 -0.75
CA ARG A 100 -12.47 -14.41 0.14
C ARG A 100 -11.76 -15.71 -0.29
N THR A 101 -11.15 -15.74 -1.49
CA THR A 101 -10.50 -16.94 -2.05
C THR A 101 -9.48 -17.56 -1.08
N ALA A 102 -8.76 -16.75 -0.28
CA ALA A 102 -7.81 -17.24 0.72
C ALA A 102 -8.46 -18.03 1.87
N HIS A 103 -9.77 -17.90 2.06
CA HIS A 103 -10.57 -18.55 3.10
C HIS A 103 -11.42 -19.72 2.57
N LEU A 104 -11.52 -19.87 1.26
CA LEU A 104 -12.33 -20.90 0.62
C LEU A 104 -11.47 -22.12 0.27
N GLY A 105 -12.05 -23.30 0.41
CA GLY A 105 -11.47 -24.52 -0.14
C GLY A 105 -11.59 -24.54 -1.67
N ILE A 106 -10.77 -25.36 -2.33
CA ILE A 106 -10.66 -25.42 -3.81
C ILE A 106 -12.01 -25.68 -4.50
N PHE A 107 -12.91 -26.42 -3.85
CA PHE A 107 -14.24 -26.77 -4.38
C PHE A 107 -15.40 -26.11 -3.62
N SER A 108 -15.10 -25.10 -2.79
CA SER A 108 -16.13 -24.44 -1.98
C SER A 108 -16.67 -23.20 -2.70
N SER A 109 -17.98 -23.03 -2.67
CA SER A 109 -18.63 -21.79 -3.06
C SER A 109 -18.68 -20.82 -1.89
N PRO A 110 -18.65 -19.48 -2.14
CA PRO A 110 -18.82 -18.50 -1.09
C PRO A 110 -20.13 -18.70 -0.31
N SER A 111 -20.03 -18.61 1.01
CA SER A 111 -21.15 -18.72 1.94
C SER A 111 -21.78 -17.34 2.21
N LYS A 112 -22.95 -17.30 2.88
CA LYS A 112 -23.56 -16.06 3.34
C LYS A 112 -22.58 -15.21 4.16
N LYS A 113 -21.75 -15.84 5.00
CA LYS A 113 -20.70 -15.13 5.79
C LYS A 113 -19.72 -14.41 4.88
N ASP A 114 -19.33 -14.98 3.73
CA ASP A 114 -18.38 -14.37 2.82
C ASP A 114 -18.99 -13.15 2.11
N PHE A 115 -20.28 -13.22 1.74
CA PHE A 115 -21.02 -12.05 1.24
C PHE A 115 -21.12 -10.96 2.31
N ASP A 116 -21.43 -11.28 3.56
CA ASP A 116 -21.48 -10.33 4.67
C ASP A 116 -20.13 -9.65 4.89
N VAL A 117 -18.99 -10.36 4.70
CA VAL A 117 -17.65 -9.78 4.77
C VAL A 117 -17.40 -8.82 3.61
N ALA A 118 -17.76 -9.19 2.39
CA ALA A 118 -17.62 -8.32 1.22
C ALA A 118 -18.45 -7.04 1.37
N ASP A 119 -19.69 -7.14 1.85
CA ASP A 119 -20.57 -6.00 2.09
C ASP A 119 -20.02 -5.06 3.20
N ARG A 120 -19.47 -5.62 4.28
CA ARG A 120 -18.77 -4.82 5.30
C ARG A 120 -17.53 -4.10 4.76
N ALA A 121 -16.74 -4.77 3.92
CA ALA A 121 -15.58 -4.16 3.28
C ALA A 121 -16.00 -2.99 2.38
N LEU A 122 -17.05 -3.13 1.58
CA LEU A 122 -17.61 -2.05 0.77
C LEU A 122 -18.14 -0.90 1.65
N ALA A 123 -18.88 -1.20 2.70
CA ALA A 123 -19.45 -0.20 3.60
C ALA A 123 -18.34 0.62 4.30
N SER A 124 -17.25 -0.02 4.74
CA SER A 124 -16.11 0.65 5.40
C SER A 124 -15.44 1.71 4.52
N LEU A 125 -15.53 1.54 3.19
CA LEU A 125 -15.01 2.49 2.21
C LEU A 125 -16.09 3.44 1.64
N GLY A 126 -17.33 3.35 2.13
CA GLY A 126 -18.44 4.18 1.65
C GLY A 126 -18.92 3.80 0.24
N MET A 127 -18.82 2.52 -0.12
CA MET A 127 -19.14 2.01 -1.46
C MET A 127 -20.37 1.10 -1.51
N ALA A 128 -21.11 0.94 -0.41
CA ALA A 128 -22.25 0.02 -0.32
C ALA A 128 -23.28 0.22 -1.44
N GLN A 129 -23.53 1.48 -1.85
CA GLN A 129 -24.47 1.84 -2.91
C GLN A 129 -24.01 1.40 -4.32
N LEU A 130 -22.75 1.03 -4.48
CA LEU A 130 -22.18 0.58 -5.75
C LEU A 130 -22.12 -0.95 -5.88
N ALA A 131 -22.54 -1.69 -4.85
CA ALA A 131 -22.38 -3.14 -4.77
C ALA A 131 -22.88 -3.89 -6.00
N GLU A 132 -24.05 -3.51 -6.52
CA GLU A 132 -24.69 -4.16 -7.68
C GLU A 132 -24.27 -3.58 -9.03
N ARG A 133 -23.45 -2.50 -9.05
CA ARG A 133 -22.98 -1.92 -10.33
C ARG A 133 -21.88 -2.77 -10.95
N PRO A 134 -21.82 -2.87 -12.28
CA PRO A 134 -20.67 -3.46 -12.95
C PRO A 134 -19.38 -2.69 -12.62
N ILE A 135 -18.30 -3.40 -12.30
CA ILE A 135 -16.98 -2.79 -11.99
C ILE A 135 -16.41 -1.98 -13.17
N THR A 136 -16.88 -2.27 -14.38
CA THR A 136 -16.50 -1.55 -15.59
C THR A 136 -17.18 -0.19 -15.73
N GLU A 137 -18.28 0.06 -15.01
CA GLU A 137 -19.09 1.27 -15.07
C GLU A 137 -18.86 2.24 -13.91
N VAL A 138 -17.95 1.92 -13.00
CA VAL A 138 -17.55 2.81 -11.91
C VAL A 138 -16.36 3.68 -12.31
N SER A 139 -16.23 4.85 -11.67
CA SER A 139 -15.11 5.77 -11.90
C SER A 139 -13.75 5.14 -11.53
N GLY A 140 -12.65 5.76 -12.00
CA GLY A 140 -11.28 5.30 -11.65
C GLY A 140 -11.03 5.26 -10.14
N GLY A 141 -11.48 6.29 -9.41
CA GLY A 141 -11.35 6.34 -7.94
C GLY A 141 -12.19 5.28 -7.23
N GLU A 142 -13.45 5.07 -7.66
CA GLU A 142 -14.30 4.00 -7.13
C GLU A 142 -13.73 2.61 -7.44
N ARG A 143 -13.15 2.43 -8.62
CA ARG A 143 -12.47 1.19 -8.99
C ARG A 143 -11.25 0.91 -8.11
N GLN A 144 -10.48 1.96 -7.81
CA GLN A 144 -9.35 1.85 -6.88
C GLN A 144 -9.83 1.48 -5.47
N LEU A 145 -10.90 2.08 -4.98
CA LEU A 145 -11.50 1.70 -3.70
C LEU A 145 -12.07 0.28 -3.72
N ALA A 146 -12.61 -0.20 -4.84
CA ALA A 146 -13.03 -1.60 -4.98
C ALA A 146 -11.85 -2.59 -4.88
N LEU A 147 -10.67 -2.23 -5.41
CA LEU A 147 -9.43 -3.02 -5.21
C LEU A 147 -9.03 -3.07 -3.73
N VAL A 148 -9.13 -1.94 -3.02
CA VAL A 148 -8.89 -1.89 -1.57
C VAL A 148 -9.94 -2.72 -0.83
N ALA A 149 -11.23 -2.63 -1.17
CA ALA A 149 -12.30 -3.43 -0.58
C ALA A 149 -12.06 -4.93 -0.78
N ARG A 150 -11.61 -5.35 -1.97
CA ARG A 150 -11.24 -6.74 -2.24
C ARG A 150 -10.11 -7.22 -1.33
N ALA A 151 -9.09 -6.39 -1.12
CA ALA A 151 -8.01 -6.72 -0.20
C ALA A 151 -8.49 -6.76 1.26
N LEU A 152 -9.41 -5.86 1.67
CA LEU A 152 -10.05 -5.88 2.99
C LEU A 152 -10.92 -7.11 3.23
N ALA A 153 -11.58 -7.62 2.18
CA ALA A 153 -12.38 -8.84 2.28
C ALA A 153 -11.57 -10.09 2.63
N GLN A 154 -10.24 -10.03 2.53
CA GLN A 154 -9.35 -11.07 3.09
C GLN A 154 -9.28 -11.01 4.62
N GLU A 155 -9.84 -9.98 5.27
CA GLU A 155 -9.71 -9.72 6.72
C GLU A 155 -8.24 -9.67 7.16
N PRO A 156 -7.37 -8.90 6.46
CA PRO A 156 -5.93 -8.91 6.71
C PRO A 156 -5.55 -8.11 7.95
N ARG A 157 -4.37 -8.38 8.50
CA ARG A 157 -3.72 -7.57 9.54
C ARG A 157 -2.91 -6.43 8.93
N LEU A 158 -2.37 -6.64 7.73
CA LEU A 158 -1.56 -5.69 6.98
C LEU A 158 -2.15 -5.48 5.58
N LEU A 159 -2.33 -4.22 5.19
CA LEU A 159 -2.57 -3.84 3.79
C LEU A 159 -1.30 -3.31 3.17
N VAL A 160 -0.88 -3.88 2.05
CA VAL A 160 0.19 -3.37 1.20
C VAL A 160 -0.43 -2.78 -0.07
N LEU A 161 -0.24 -1.47 -0.29
CA LEU A 161 -0.85 -0.72 -1.38
C LEU A 161 0.24 -0.12 -2.27
N ASP A 162 0.37 -0.62 -3.49
CA ASP A 162 1.41 -0.15 -4.41
C ASP A 162 0.87 0.99 -5.29
N GLU A 163 1.30 2.22 -4.99
CA GLU A 163 0.87 3.46 -5.63
C GLU A 163 -0.68 3.59 -5.74
N PRO A 164 -1.43 3.54 -4.62
CA PRO A 164 -2.89 3.46 -4.64
C PRO A 164 -3.60 4.69 -5.24
N THR A 165 -2.87 5.75 -5.50
CA THR A 165 -3.40 7.01 -6.06
C THR A 165 -2.96 7.24 -7.50
N ALA A 166 -2.19 6.31 -8.09
CA ALA A 166 -1.71 6.46 -9.47
C ALA A 166 -2.86 6.59 -10.48
N ASN A 167 -2.69 7.48 -11.45
CA ASN A 167 -3.67 7.76 -12.51
C ASN A 167 -5.06 8.25 -12.03
N LEU A 168 -5.16 8.75 -10.80
CA LEU A 168 -6.36 9.39 -10.30
C LEU A 168 -6.22 10.91 -10.37
N ASP A 169 -7.34 11.61 -10.60
CA ASP A 169 -7.41 13.05 -10.42
C ASP A 169 -7.24 13.44 -8.95
N PHE A 170 -6.94 14.71 -8.70
CA PHE A 170 -6.65 15.23 -7.37
C PHE A 170 -7.74 14.89 -6.33
N GLY A 171 -9.03 15.06 -6.68
CA GLY A 171 -10.13 14.78 -5.75
C GLY A 171 -10.22 13.31 -5.36
N ASN A 172 -10.01 12.40 -6.32
CA ASN A 172 -10.01 10.97 -6.08
C ASN A 172 -8.76 10.53 -5.30
N GLN A 173 -7.60 11.14 -5.53
CA GLN A 173 -6.40 10.87 -4.72
C GLN A 173 -6.65 11.18 -3.23
N VAL A 174 -7.19 12.35 -2.92
CA VAL A 174 -7.50 12.76 -1.54
C VAL A 174 -8.49 11.78 -0.90
N ARG A 175 -9.58 11.43 -1.60
CA ARG A 175 -10.58 10.46 -1.10
C ARG A 175 -9.96 9.09 -0.77
N VAL A 176 -9.10 8.57 -1.64
CA VAL A 176 -8.41 7.29 -1.41
C VAL A 176 -7.51 7.37 -0.18
N LEU A 177 -6.72 8.45 -0.03
CA LEU A 177 -5.84 8.64 1.13
C LEU A 177 -6.62 8.81 2.44
N GLU A 178 -7.75 9.53 2.42
CA GLU A 178 -8.64 9.64 3.59
C GLU A 178 -9.21 8.28 4.02
N ARG A 179 -9.59 7.43 3.04
CA ARG A 179 -10.06 6.06 3.33
C ARG A 179 -8.95 5.20 3.91
N ILE A 180 -7.73 5.28 3.35
CA ILE A 180 -6.55 4.60 3.90
C ILE A 180 -6.31 5.01 5.36
N ALA A 181 -6.26 6.32 5.64
CA ALA A 181 -6.11 6.82 7.01
C ALA A 181 -7.25 6.36 7.94
N GLY A 182 -8.48 6.27 7.40
CA GLY A 182 -9.64 5.74 8.12
C GLY A 182 -9.49 4.29 8.54
N LEU A 183 -8.97 3.44 7.66
CA LEU A 183 -8.76 2.01 7.91
C LEU A 183 -7.74 1.77 9.03
N ALA A 184 -6.67 2.54 9.09
CA ALA A 184 -5.68 2.42 10.16
C ALA A 184 -6.28 2.61 11.55
N ARG A 185 -7.26 3.53 11.69
CA ARG A 185 -7.97 3.74 12.96
C ARG A 185 -8.81 2.53 13.41
N THR A 186 -9.07 1.56 12.51
CA THR A 186 -9.72 0.29 12.87
C THR A 186 -8.74 -0.81 13.29
N GLY A 187 -7.44 -0.49 13.37
CA GLY A 187 -6.39 -1.40 13.81
C GLY A 187 -5.66 -2.14 12.67
N ILE A 188 -5.98 -1.84 11.40
CA ILE A 188 -5.30 -2.42 10.25
C ILE A 188 -3.99 -1.65 10.01
N SER A 189 -2.86 -2.36 9.96
CA SER A 189 -1.57 -1.76 9.59
C SER A 189 -1.51 -1.54 8.08
N ILE A 190 -0.90 -0.43 7.64
CA ILE A 190 -0.87 -0.08 6.21
C ILE A 190 0.55 0.29 5.78
N LEU A 191 1.03 -0.38 4.75
CA LEU A 191 2.26 -0.04 4.05
C LEU A 191 1.88 0.37 2.63
N PHE A 192 2.09 1.64 2.27
CA PHE A 192 1.77 2.08 0.91
C PHE A 192 2.96 2.77 0.24
N SER A 193 3.07 2.66 -1.08
CA SER A 193 4.07 3.40 -1.84
C SER A 193 3.48 4.66 -2.48
N SER A 194 4.32 5.66 -2.61
CA SER A 194 4.01 6.88 -3.36
C SER A 194 5.27 7.48 -3.98
N HIS A 195 5.09 8.29 -5.02
CA HIS A 195 6.10 9.19 -5.55
C HIS A 195 5.83 10.68 -5.21
N ALA A 196 4.69 10.97 -4.57
CA ALA A 196 4.29 12.31 -4.14
C ALA A 196 4.51 12.48 -2.63
N PRO A 197 5.41 13.38 -2.19
CA PRO A 197 5.72 13.57 -0.77
C PRO A 197 4.50 14.00 0.06
N ASP A 198 3.60 14.79 -0.51
CA ASP A 198 2.40 15.28 0.16
C ASP A 198 1.48 14.15 0.65
N HIS A 199 1.48 12.99 -0.02
CA HIS A 199 0.70 11.83 0.41
C HIS A 199 1.14 11.31 1.79
N ALA A 200 2.43 11.36 2.10
CA ALA A 200 2.93 10.96 3.40
C ALA A 200 2.48 11.92 4.51
N PHE A 201 2.47 13.24 4.24
CA PHE A 201 1.97 14.23 5.20
C PHE A 201 0.47 14.08 5.48
N LEU A 202 -0.32 13.62 4.47
CA LEU A 202 -1.76 13.49 4.59
C LEU A 202 -2.22 12.31 5.45
N CYS A 203 -1.50 11.18 5.43
CA CYS A 203 -2.03 9.97 6.04
C CYS A 203 -1.01 9.06 6.74
N ALA A 204 0.30 9.29 6.62
CA ALA A 204 1.29 8.41 7.22
C ALA A 204 1.81 8.92 8.57
N GLN A 205 2.02 8.02 9.51
CA GLN A 205 2.75 8.29 10.76
C GLN A 205 4.26 8.21 10.54
N ARG A 206 4.72 7.34 9.63
CA ARG A 206 6.13 7.23 9.27
C ARG A 206 6.31 7.17 7.77
N ALA A 207 7.46 7.64 7.30
CA ALA A 207 7.88 7.54 5.92
C ALA A 207 9.26 6.86 5.84
N LEU A 208 9.40 5.95 4.89
CA LEU A 208 10.66 5.36 4.43
C LEU A 208 11.02 6.01 3.09
N LEU A 209 12.10 6.76 3.03
CA LEU A 209 12.63 7.32 1.80
C LEU A 209 13.49 6.27 1.10
N LEU A 210 13.05 5.78 -0.06
CA LEU A 210 13.72 4.72 -0.82
C LEU A 210 14.29 5.28 -2.13
N ALA A 211 15.60 5.33 -2.25
CA ALA A 211 16.30 5.71 -3.48
C ALA A 211 17.27 4.61 -3.90
N GLU A 212 17.25 4.26 -5.17
CA GLU A 212 18.16 3.27 -5.77
C GLU A 212 18.22 1.97 -4.96
N GLY A 213 17.08 1.54 -4.43
CA GLY A 213 16.95 0.33 -3.61
C GLY A 213 17.59 0.41 -2.21
N ARG A 214 17.89 1.61 -1.71
CA ARG A 214 18.42 1.82 -0.35
C ARG A 214 17.49 2.74 0.45
N ALA A 215 17.35 2.43 1.73
CA ALA A 215 16.72 3.33 2.67
C ALA A 215 17.64 4.53 2.92
N LEU A 216 17.19 5.72 2.55
CA LEU A 216 17.92 6.96 2.86
C LEU A 216 17.66 7.41 4.28
N GLU A 217 16.38 7.49 4.65
CA GLU A 217 15.91 7.91 5.96
C GLU A 217 14.57 7.25 6.29
N ILE A 218 14.30 7.05 7.60
CA ILE A 218 13.04 6.54 8.13
C ILE A 218 12.67 7.36 9.36
N GLY A 219 11.44 7.86 9.43
CA GLY A 219 10.97 8.64 10.57
C GLY A 219 9.59 9.25 10.33
N ALA A 220 9.17 10.18 11.20
CA ALA A 220 7.96 10.94 10.96
C ALA A 220 8.08 11.76 9.66
N PRO A 221 7.00 11.87 8.84
CA PRO A 221 7.09 12.57 7.55
C PRO A 221 7.72 13.97 7.67
N ARG A 222 7.36 14.75 8.68
CA ARG A 222 7.91 16.10 8.92
C ARG A 222 9.41 16.12 9.28
N GLU A 223 9.95 15.02 9.73
CA GLU A 223 11.36 14.90 10.12
C GLU A 223 12.24 14.47 8.95
N VAL A 224 11.73 13.55 8.11
CA VAL A 224 12.51 12.95 7.02
C VAL A 224 12.24 13.59 5.65
N ILE A 225 11.06 14.19 5.44
CA ILE A 225 10.72 14.87 4.19
C ILE A 225 11.16 16.34 4.31
N ARG A 226 12.37 16.62 3.88
CA ARG A 226 13.03 17.94 3.90
C ARG A 226 13.59 18.27 2.52
N ALA A 227 13.97 19.52 2.29
CA ALA A 227 14.49 19.97 1.02
C ALA A 227 15.75 19.17 0.58
N ASP A 228 16.67 18.92 1.51
CA ASP A 228 17.91 18.17 1.27
C ASP A 228 17.64 16.68 0.95
N THR A 229 16.71 16.04 1.67
CA THR A 229 16.36 14.66 1.42
C THR A 229 15.59 14.48 0.12
N LEU A 230 14.69 15.42 -0.23
CA LEU A 230 13.98 15.42 -1.51
C LEU A 230 14.91 15.69 -2.69
N GLN A 231 15.92 16.58 -2.51
CA GLN A 231 16.98 16.77 -3.52
C GLN A 231 17.75 15.47 -3.78
N ARG A 232 18.10 14.72 -2.72
CA ARG A 232 18.78 13.42 -2.84
C ARG A 232 17.86 12.37 -3.47
N LEU A 233 16.56 12.41 -3.15
CA LEU A 233 15.59 11.41 -3.58
C LEU A 233 15.16 11.58 -5.05
N TYR A 234 14.93 12.85 -5.47
CA TYR A 234 14.35 13.18 -6.78
C TYR A 234 15.30 13.94 -7.70
N GLY A 235 16.43 14.44 -7.20
CA GLY A 235 17.38 15.25 -8.00
C GLY A 235 16.89 16.66 -8.32
N VAL A 236 15.83 17.16 -7.64
CA VAL A 236 15.23 18.46 -7.87
C VAL A 236 15.15 19.28 -6.59
N SER A 237 15.31 20.60 -6.72
CA SER A 237 15.14 21.52 -5.58
C SER A 237 13.68 21.67 -5.23
N VAL A 238 13.35 21.44 -3.96
CA VAL A 238 11.98 21.52 -3.43
C VAL A 238 11.99 22.34 -2.14
N GLN A 239 10.97 23.16 -1.95
CA GLN A 239 10.68 23.79 -0.66
C GLN A 239 9.63 22.99 0.07
N VAL A 240 9.85 22.73 1.36
CA VAL A 240 8.87 22.10 2.25
C VAL A 240 8.32 23.19 3.16
N LEU A 241 7.04 23.48 3.02
CA LEU A 241 6.39 24.61 3.68
C LEU A 241 5.36 24.11 4.71
N PRO A 242 5.36 24.67 5.93
CA PRO A 242 4.30 24.39 6.88
C PRO A 242 3.01 25.11 6.45
N LEU A 243 1.86 24.45 6.70
CA LEU A 243 0.53 25.00 6.42
C LEU A 243 -0.09 25.58 7.71
N ALA A 244 -0.87 26.64 7.58
CA ALA A 244 -1.49 27.35 8.72
C ALA A 244 -2.43 26.46 9.58
N GLY A 245 -3.00 25.39 9.02
CA GLY A 245 -3.84 24.42 9.73
C GLY A 245 -3.10 23.22 10.30
N GLY A 246 -1.75 23.25 10.32
CA GLY A 246 -0.91 22.08 10.62
C GLY A 246 -0.73 21.21 9.35
N GLY A 247 0.34 20.49 9.28
CA GLY A 247 0.73 19.76 8.06
C GLY A 247 1.78 20.52 7.26
N HIS A 248 2.21 19.93 6.14
CA HIS A 248 3.25 20.45 5.27
C HIS A 248 2.87 20.19 3.81
N THR A 249 3.46 20.96 2.91
CA THR A 249 3.36 20.74 1.46
C THR A 249 4.73 20.93 0.81
N CYS A 250 4.92 20.28 -0.33
CA CYS A 250 6.15 20.34 -1.11
C CYS A 250 5.90 21.15 -2.39
N LEU A 251 6.68 22.20 -2.59
CA LEU A 251 6.63 23.03 -3.81
C LEU A 251 7.96 22.92 -4.56
N PRO A 252 7.95 22.57 -5.86
CA PRO A 252 9.16 22.63 -6.67
C PRO A 252 9.72 24.06 -6.71
N ALA A 253 11.02 24.21 -6.46
CA ALA A 253 11.73 25.47 -6.68
C ALA A 253 12.13 25.53 -8.15
N ILE A 254 11.28 26.15 -8.98
CA ILE A 254 11.60 26.40 -10.38
C ILE A 254 12.43 27.69 -10.41
N GLY A 255 13.72 27.56 -10.81
CA GLY A 255 14.56 28.75 -11.03
C GLY A 255 13.99 29.58 -12.18
N HIS A 256 13.84 30.89 -11.94
CA HIS A 256 13.57 31.90 -12.95
C HIS A 256 14.89 32.37 -13.59
#